data_244c1772586a11005d8e2e6f731cab87
#
_entry.id   244c1772586a11005d8e2e6f731cab87
#
_cell.length_a   1.000
_cell.length_b   1.000
_cell.length_c   1.000
_cell.angle_alpha   90.00
_cell.angle_beta   90.00
_cell.angle_gamma   90.00
#
_symmetry.space_group_name_H-M   'P 1'
#
loop_
_entity.id
_entity.type
_entity.pdbx_description
1 polymer ?
#
loop_
_entity_poly.entity_id
_entity_poly.type
_entity_poly.pdbx_seq_one_letter_code
_entity_poly.pdbx_strand_id
1 'polypeptide(L)'
;MNNYHFQEHHLLLRDQVRRMVEKHVAPIASEIDENNRFPEELVEIFGDMGLLQLWVPEEYGGPGADLTSVCLVKEEIAKVSESAALLAANNSFGLILPILNFGTEEQKRHYLGLSAKGRTLTAVAITEPGTGSDVSSMKTRAVQDGASWVLNGGKIYITFGSVAHFILVFARTSEGKGANGISAFIVDTKTPGFSFGKEDRKMGIRGVPNVPIFFDNVRVPAENMIGPEGQAFKTCMRILDLNRPTVGATAVGLAQGAIDVSTAYARERNQFGRPIAEFQGIQFMLADMQMQTEAARCMLYDCTRMADREEWDGFSAKASMVKCFASDTAMKVTTDAVQIFGGAGYMRDFPVERFMRDAKINQIFEGTNQIQRLVIARHMLHG
;
A
#
# COMPACT_ATOMS: atom_id res chain seq x y z
N MET A 1 -23.31 12.75 7.02
CA MET A 1 -22.01 12.10 6.80
C MET A 1 -21.35 11.92 8.16
N ASN A 2 -20.93 10.73 8.50
CA ASN A 2 -20.19 10.47 9.74
C ASN A 2 -18.87 11.27 9.69
N ASN A 3 -18.64 12.08 10.71
CA ASN A 3 -17.46 12.96 10.72
C ASN A 3 -16.18 12.22 11.14
N TYR A 4 -16.23 10.94 11.47
CA TYR A 4 -15.10 10.09 11.98
C TYR A 4 -14.09 10.87 12.85
N HIS A 5 -14.51 11.99 13.46
CA HIS A 5 -13.67 12.98 14.16
C HIS A 5 -12.61 13.65 13.28
N PHE A 6 -12.87 13.77 11.97
CA PHE A 6 -12.00 14.51 11.06
C PHE A 6 -11.91 15.96 11.46
N GLN A 7 -10.71 16.49 11.45
CA GLN A 7 -10.42 17.90 11.61
C GLN A 7 -10.65 18.65 10.29
N GLU A 8 -10.65 19.98 10.32
CA GLU A 8 -10.91 20.82 9.15
C GLU A 8 -9.93 20.53 8.00
N HIS A 9 -8.63 20.37 8.31
CA HIS A 9 -7.63 20.07 7.30
C HIS A 9 -7.85 18.73 6.60
N HIS A 10 -8.37 17.70 7.32
CA HIS A 10 -8.74 16.42 6.72
C HIS A 10 -9.87 16.57 5.69
N LEU A 11 -10.87 17.41 6.02
CA LEU A 11 -12.01 17.66 5.13
C LEU A 11 -11.59 18.42 3.88
N LEU A 12 -10.72 19.43 4.04
CA LEU A 12 -10.16 20.21 2.92
C LEU A 12 -9.30 19.31 2.02
N LEU A 13 -8.43 18.49 2.59
CA LEU A 13 -7.60 17.54 1.85
C LEU A 13 -8.46 16.56 1.06
N ARG A 14 -9.48 15.99 1.70
CA ARG A 14 -10.43 15.08 1.03
C ARG A 14 -11.08 15.71 -0.18
N ASP A 15 -11.57 16.94 -0.05
CA ASP A 15 -12.25 17.62 -1.16
C ASP A 15 -11.28 18.00 -2.29
N GLN A 16 -10.02 18.30 -1.98
CA GLN A 16 -8.98 18.49 -2.98
C GLN A 16 -8.65 17.20 -3.72
N VAL A 17 -8.49 16.09 -2.99
CA VAL A 17 -8.20 14.78 -3.58
C VAL A 17 -9.35 14.30 -4.46
N ARG A 18 -10.61 14.49 -4.06
CA ARG A 18 -11.78 14.16 -4.90
C ARG A 18 -11.75 14.88 -6.23
N ARG A 19 -11.55 16.19 -6.23
CA ARG A 19 -11.44 16.97 -7.47
C ARG A 19 -10.28 16.50 -8.36
N MET A 20 -9.15 16.17 -7.76
CA MET A 20 -8.00 15.62 -8.46
C MET A 20 -8.34 14.26 -9.07
N VAL A 21 -8.99 13.36 -8.33
CA VAL A 21 -9.40 12.03 -8.79
C VAL A 21 -10.35 12.13 -9.98
N GLU A 22 -11.39 12.97 -9.88
CA GLU A 22 -12.35 13.19 -10.97
C GLU A 22 -11.67 13.72 -12.23
N LYS A 23 -10.72 14.63 -12.08
CA LYS A 23 -10.06 15.31 -13.21
C LYS A 23 -8.95 14.46 -13.85
N HIS A 24 -8.17 13.72 -13.05
CA HIS A 24 -6.92 13.14 -13.53
C HIS A 24 -6.84 11.62 -13.41
N VAL A 25 -7.54 10.99 -12.45
CA VAL A 25 -7.48 9.53 -12.25
C VAL A 25 -8.61 8.82 -12.99
N ALA A 26 -9.84 9.31 -12.84
CA ALA A 26 -11.02 8.65 -13.41
C ALA A 26 -10.95 8.48 -14.94
N PRO A 27 -10.49 9.47 -15.71
CA PRO A 27 -10.44 9.35 -17.17
C PRO A 27 -9.47 8.27 -17.69
N ILE A 28 -8.43 7.92 -16.93
CA ILE A 28 -7.37 7.00 -17.36
C ILE A 28 -7.39 5.65 -16.66
N ALA A 29 -8.24 5.47 -15.63
CA ALA A 29 -8.21 4.29 -14.77
C ALA A 29 -8.42 2.96 -15.53
N SER A 30 -9.33 2.91 -16.51
CA SER A 30 -9.55 1.71 -17.33
C SER A 30 -8.41 1.47 -18.30
N GLU A 31 -7.92 2.52 -18.96
CA GLU A 31 -6.80 2.44 -19.91
C GLU A 31 -5.51 1.92 -19.25
N ILE A 32 -5.20 2.38 -18.04
CA ILE A 32 -4.08 1.90 -17.23
C ILE A 32 -4.16 0.38 -17.01
N ASP A 33 -5.34 -0.14 -16.62
CA ASP A 33 -5.52 -1.58 -16.37
C ASP A 33 -5.47 -2.40 -17.65
N GLU A 34 -6.11 -1.95 -18.72
CA GLU A 34 -6.15 -2.67 -20.00
C GLU A 34 -4.77 -2.83 -20.60
N ASN A 35 -3.96 -1.77 -20.58
CA ASN A 35 -2.64 -1.73 -21.19
C ASN A 35 -1.52 -2.17 -20.24
N ASN A 36 -1.80 -2.50 -18.98
CA ASN A 36 -0.80 -2.73 -17.92
C ASN A 36 0.22 -1.58 -17.85
N ARG A 37 -0.23 -0.34 -17.98
CA ARG A 37 0.62 0.84 -18.12
C ARG A 37 0.83 1.53 -16.77
N PHE A 38 2.09 1.79 -16.43
CA PHE A 38 2.40 2.69 -15.31
C PHE A 38 2.00 4.12 -15.65
N PRO A 39 1.21 4.82 -14.79
CA PRO A 39 0.74 6.18 -15.07
C PRO A 39 1.79 7.24 -14.68
N GLU A 40 2.81 7.46 -15.52
CA GLU A 40 3.88 8.43 -15.27
C GLU A 40 3.33 9.85 -15.05
N GLU A 41 2.26 10.22 -15.75
CA GLU A 41 1.59 11.51 -15.60
C GLU A 41 1.04 11.75 -14.18
N LEU A 42 0.64 10.68 -13.47
CA LEU A 42 0.21 10.81 -12.08
C LEU A 42 1.37 11.04 -11.12
N VAL A 43 2.60 10.66 -11.47
CA VAL A 43 3.78 10.93 -10.63
C VAL A 43 4.00 12.44 -10.50
N GLU A 44 3.87 13.18 -11.61
CA GLU A 44 4.00 14.64 -11.61
C GLU A 44 2.88 15.31 -10.83
N ILE A 45 1.63 14.93 -11.11
CA ILE A 45 0.44 15.49 -10.46
C ILE A 45 0.48 15.23 -8.96
N PHE A 46 0.77 13.99 -8.55
CA PHE A 46 0.84 13.63 -7.13
C PHE A 46 2.02 14.29 -6.42
N GLY A 47 3.15 14.43 -7.11
CA GLY A 47 4.32 15.13 -6.58
C GLY A 47 4.04 16.61 -6.32
N ASP A 48 3.40 17.32 -7.27
CA ASP A 48 3.04 18.73 -7.15
C ASP A 48 2.00 18.97 -6.03
N MET A 49 1.13 18.00 -5.78
CA MET A 49 0.13 18.04 -4.70
C MET A 49 0.67 17.55 -3.36
N GLY A 50 1.92 17.12 -3.27
CA GLY A 50 2.49 16.58 -2.03
C GLY A 50 2.04 15.15 -1.69
N LEU A 51 1.33 14.46 -2.59
CA LEU A 51 0.73 13.14 -2.31
C LEU A 51 1.74 11.99 -2.34
N LEU A 52 2.92 12.15 -2.95
CA LEU A 52 3.99 11.14 -2.91
C LEU A 52 4.77 11.17 -1.60
N GLN A 53 4.86 12.33 -0.96
CA GLN A 53 5.70 12.60 0.21
C GLN A 53 4.92 12.96 1.47
N LEU A 54 3.67 12.53 1.60
CA LEU A 54 2.75 12.91 2.68
C LEU A 54 3.36 12.82 4.09
N TRP A 55 4.14 11.79 4.37
CA TRP A 55 4.76 11.55 5.68
C TRP A 55 6.04 12.32 5.94
N VAL A 56 6.58 13.07 4.97
CA VAL A 56 7.79 13.85 5.18
C VAL A 56 7.45 15.03 6.11
N PRO A 57 8.13 15.15 7.28
CA PRO A 57 7.90 16.26 8.19
C PRO A 57 8.19 17.64 7.55
N GLU A 58 7.53 18.68 8.04
CA GLU A 58 7.71 20.06 7.57
C GLU A 58 9.16 20.54 7.69
N GLU A 59 9.87 20.13 8.74
CA GLU A 59 11.29 20.47 8.96
C GLU A 59 12.23 19.95 7.85
N TYR A 60 11.80 18.94 7.10
CA TYR A 60 12.51 18.41 5.92
C TYR A 60 11.86 18.83 4.60
N GLY A 61 10.89 19.76 4.64
CA GLY A 61 10.24 20.34 3.47
C GLY A 61 9.03 19.56 2.94
N GLY A 62 8.47 18.66 3.71
CA GLY A 62 7.28 17.88 3.36
C GLY A 62 5.98 18.44 3.93
N PRO A 63 4.84 17.78 3.68
CA PRO A 63 3.53 18.18 4.19
C PRO A 63 3.31 17.87 5.67
N GLY A 64 4.08 16.96 6.29
CA GLY A 64 3.91 16.56 7.69
C GLY A 64 2.55 15.90 8.00
N ALA A 65 2.00 15.14 7.04
CA ALA A 65 0.68 14.56 7.18
C ALA A 65 0.64 13.45 8.25
N ASP A 66 -0.44 13.40 9.00
CA ASP A 66 -0.75 12.33 9.94
C ASP A 66 -1.25 11.05 9.22
N LEU A 67 -1.36 9.93 9.95
CA LEU A 67 -1.82 8.66 9.37
C LEU A 67 -3.28 8.75 8.88
N THR A 68 -4.11 9.52 9.55
CA THR A 68 -5.50 9.77 9.13
C THR A 68 -5.54 10.44 7.75
N SER A 69 -4.73 11.47 7.52
CA SER A 69 -4.60 12.15 6.22
C SER A 69 -4.14 11.20 5.11
N VAL A 70 -3.11 10.39 5.38
CA VAL A 70 -2.60 9.40 4.40
C VAL A 70 -3.68 8.38 4.03
N CYS A 71 -4.37 7.83 5.02
CA CYS A 71 -5.44 6.87 4.79
C CYS A 71 -6.61 7.47 4.02
N LEU A 72 -6.97 8.72 4.33
CA LEU A 72 -8.03 9.45 3.64
C LEU A 72 -7.70 9.68 2.16
N VAL A 73 -6.47 10.09 1.85
CA VAL A 73 -6.00 10.23 0.46
C VAL A 73 -6.11 8.91 -0.28
N LYS A 74 -5.62 7.82 0.30
CA LYS A 74 -5.66 6.49 -0.32
C LYS A 74 -7.09 5.97 -0.49
N GLU A 75 -7.96 6.17 0.49
CA GLU A 75 -9.37 5.79 0.39
C GLU A 75 -10.06 6.50 -0.77
N GLU A 76 -9.91 7.83 -0.89
CA GLU A 76 -10.57 8.60 -1.94
C GLU A 76 -10.08 8.23 -3.35
N ILE A 77 -8.78 7.98 -3.54
CA ILE A 77 -8.23 7.57 -4.82
C ILE A 77 -8.66 6.13 -5.17
N ALA A 78 -8.68 5.23 -4.19
CA ALA A 78 -9.01 3.81 -4.40
C ALA A 78 -10.46 3.57 -4.82
N LYS A 79 -11.39 4.50 -4.55
CA LYS A 79 -12.77 4.46 -5.09
C LYS A 79 -12.82 4.34 -6.61
N VAL A 80 -11.77 4.80 -7.28
CA VAL A 80 -11.67 4.83 -8.74
C VAL A 80 -10.57 3.91 -9.25
N SER A 81 -9.39 3.91 -8.62
CA SER A 81 -8.23 3.13 -9.06
C SER A 81 -7.33 2.76 -7.88
N GLU A 82 -7.22 1.48 -7.59
CA GLU A 82 -6.27 1.00 -6.59
C GLU A 82 -4.83 1.17 -7.05
N SER A 83 -4.54 1.01 -8.34
CA SER A 83 -3.20 1.27 -8.89
C SER A 83 -2.73 2.70 -8.61
N ALA A 84 -3.59 3.69 -8.80
CA ALA A 84 -3.30 5.07 -8.47
C ALA A 84 -3.19 5.31 -6.95
N ALA A 85 -4.02 4.65 -6.13
CA ALA A 85 -3.95 4.74 -4.67
C ALA A 85 -2.65 4.16 -4.10
N LEU A 86 -2.08 3.13 -4.74
CA LEU A 86 -0.78 2.58 -4.36
C LEU A 86 0.38 3.52 -4.72
N LEU A 87 0.24 4.33 -5.77
CA LEU A 87 1.22 5.36 -6.11
C LEU A 87 1.21 6.50 -5.08
N ALA A 88 0.05 6.92 -4.59
CA ALA A 88 -0.04 7.90 -3.51
C ALA A 88 0.67 7.38 -2.26
N ALA A 89 1.49 8.23 -1.65
CA ALA A 89 2.36 7.88 -0.51
C ALA A 89 3.31 6.68 -0.82
N ASN A 90 3.70 6.47 -2.09
CA ASN A 90 4.61 5.40 -2.49
C ASN A 90 5.90 5.37 -1.66
N ASN A 91 6.46 6.55 -1.36
CA ASN A 91 7.72 6.69 -0.64
C ASN A 91 7.62 6.31 0.85
N SER A 92 6.42 6.15 1.39
CA SER A 92 6.21 5.91 2.82
C SER A 92 6.94 4.66 3.29
N PHE A 93 6.66 3.53 2.67
CA PHE A 93 7.17 2.23 3.09
C PHE A 93 8.63 2.01 2.68
N GLY A 94 9.00 2.45 1.47
CA GLY A 94 10.33 2.22 0.89
C GLY A 94 11.43 3.15 1.41
N LEU A 95 11.08 4.29 1.99
CA LEU A 95 12.08 5.28 2.36
C LEU A 95 11.70 6.08 3.62
N ILE A 96 10.54 6.77 3.62
CA ILE A 96 10.23 7.77 4.63
C ILE A 96 10.11 7.16 6.02
N LEU A 97 9.24 6.16 6.21
CA LEU A 97 9.03 5.52 7.51
C LEU A 97 10.28 4.83 8.07
N PRO A 98 11.07 4.07 7.26
CA PRO A 98 12.34 3.52 7.74
C PRO A 98 13.30 4.58 8.26
N ILE A 99 13.45 5.68 7.54
CA ILE A 99 14.38 6.77 7.89
C ILE A 99 13.89 7.56 9.09
N LEU A 100 12.62 7.90 9.16
CA LEU A 100 12.04 8.60 10.31
C LEU A 100 12.23 7.83 11.62
N ASN A 101 12.01 6.51 11.57
CA ASN A 101 12.04 5.69 12.78
C ASN A 101 13.44 5.16 13.16
N PHE A 102 14.35 4.99 12.19
CA PHE A 102 15.61 4.27 12.41
C PHE A 102 16.82 4.92 11.75
N GLY A 103 16.65 5.98 10.96
CA GLY A 103 17.72 6.69 10.29
C GLY A 103 18.47 7.64 11.20
N THR A 104 19.75 7.93 10.85
CA THR A 104 20.53 9.00 11.46
C THR A 104 20.04 10.37 10.99
N GLU A 105 20.39 11.44 11.69
CA GLU A 105 20.04 12.81 11.26
C GLU A 105 20.60 13.17 9.88
N GLU A 106 21.75 12.63 9.51
CA GLU A 106 22.33 12.82 8.18
C GLU A 106 21.49 12.12 7.11
N GLN A 107 21.08 10.86 7.36
CA GLN A 107 20.17 10.12 6.48
C GLN A 107 18.81 10.84 6.36
N LYS A 108 18.25 11.35 7.46
CA LYS A 108 16.98 12.09 7.44
C LYS A 108 17.09 13.32 6.55
N ARG A 109 18.11 14.18 6.77
CA ARG A 109 18.31 15.38 5.94
C ARG A 109 18.48 15.07 4.47
N HIS A 110 19.25 14.04 4.16
CA HIS A 110 19.52 13.63 2.77
C HIS A 110 18.26 13.06 2.09
N TYR A 111 17.72 11.97 2.60
CA TYR A 111 16.68 11.20 1.91
C TYR A 111 15.29 11.81 2.05
N LEU A 112 14.94 12.41 3.21
CA LEU A 112 13.66 13.10 3.36
C LEU A 112 13.64 14.38 2.53
N GLY A 113 14.76 15.11 2.47
CA GLY A 113 14.91 16.27 1.59
C GLY A 113 14.82 15.93 0.10
N LEU A 114 15.28 14.74 -0.32
CA LEU A 114 15.06 14.23 -1.68
C LEU A 114 13.58 13.90 -1.91
N SER A 115 12.96 13.19 -0.97
CA SER A 115 11.53 12.83 -1.05
C SER A 115 10.63 14.05 -1.08
N ALA A 116 10.95 15.10 -0.33
CA ALA A 116 10.18 16.36 -0.27
C ALA A 116 10.02 17.04 -1.64
N LYS A 117 10.93 16.77 -2.59
CA LYS A 117 10.83 17.29 -3.96
C LYS A 117 9.69 16.66 -4.79
N GLY A 118 9.04 15.60 -4.27
CA GLY A 118 7.87 15.00 -4.90
C GLY A 118 8.12 14.26 -6.21
N ARG A 119 9.37 13.83 -6.49
CA ARG A 119 9.74 13.13 -7.73
C ARG A 119 10.46 11.81 -7.47
N THR A 120 10.72 11.49 -6.23
CA THR A 120 11.37 10.24 -5.84
C THR A 120 10.34 9.14 -5.76
N LEU A 121 10.58 8.00 -6.40
CA LEU A 121 9.82 6.77 -6.23
C LEU A 121 10.68 5.73 -5.54
N THR A 122 10.07 4.92 -4.69
CA THR A 122 10.79 3.91 -3.92
C THR A 122 10.10 2.56 -3.93
N ALA A 123 10.84 1.52 -3.60
CA ALA A 123 10.31 0.17 -3.43
C ALA A 123 10.89 -0.48 -2.17
N VAL A 124 10.27 -1.58 -1.75
CA VAL A 124 10.75 -2.42 -0.63
C VAL A 124 11.01 -3.83 -1.13
N ALA A 125 12.16 -4.37 -0.79
CA ALA A 125 12.62 -5.67 -1.23
C ALA A 125 12.82 -6.61 -0.04
N ILE A 126 11.79 -7.40 0.27
CA ILE A 126 11.77 -8.36 1.38
C ILE A 126 11.70 -9.78 0.83
N THR A 127 10.69 -10.06 0.03
CA THR A 127 10.28 -11.40 -0.43
C THR A 127 11.30 -12.03 -1.37
N GLU A 128 11.58 -13.34 -1.18
CA GLU A 128 12.43 -14.14 -2.06
C GLU A 128 11.65 -15.36 -2.60
N PRO A 129 12.14 -16.06 -3.64
CA PRO A 129 11.45 -17.24 -4.19
C PRO A 129 11.12 -18.32 -3.15
N GLY A 130 11.91 -18.43 -2.10
CA GLY A 130 11.71 -19.41 -1.01
C GLY A 130 11.12 -18.85 0.27
N THR A 131 10.87 -17.53 0.38
CA THR A 131 10.47 -16.86 1.62
C THR A 131 9.43 -15.78 1.39
N GLY A 132 8.18 -16.07 1.70
CA GLY A 132 7.08 -15.10 1.72
C GLY A 132 6.67 -14.75 3.15
N SER A 133 5.75 -15.53 3.74
CA SER A 133 5.33 -15.34 5.14
C SER A 133 6.45 -15.60 6.16
N ASP A 134 7.39 -16.49 5.85
CA ASP A 134 8.60 -16.71 6.66
C ASP A 134 9.75 -15.80 6.21
N VAL A 135 9.58 -14.49 6.45
CA VAL A 135 10.58 -13.46 6.12
C VAL A 135 11.93 -13.74 6.78
N SER A 136 11.92 -14.37 7.95
CA SER A 136 13.14 -14.64 8.72
C SER A 136 14.09 -15.64 8.08
N SER A 137 13.63 -16.39 7.08
CA SER A 137 14.42 -17.40 6.34
C SER A 137 15.06 -16.86 5.04
N MET A 138 15.09 -15.53 4.85
CA MET A 138 15.71 -14.91 3.65
C MET A 138 17.18 -15.29 3.48
N LYS A 139 17.62 -15.38 2.21
CA LYS A 139 18.94 -15.84 1.79
C LYS A 139 19.81 -14.77 1.15
N THR A 140 19.24 -13.66 0.66
CA THR A 140 20.01 -12.52 0.15
C THR A 140 21.02 -12.09 1.21
N ARG A 141 22.30 -11.98 0.86
CA ARG A 141 23.40 -11.68 1.78
C ARG A 141 23.99 -10.31 1.51
N ALA A 142 24.47 -9.68 2.57
CA ALA A 142 25.34 -8.51 2.54
C ALA A 142 26.59 -8.82 3.35
N VAL A 143 27.75 -8.69 2.74
CA VAL A 143 29.06 -8.93 3.37
C VAL A 143 29.81 -7.61 3.42
N GLN A 144 30.34 -7.27 4.60
CA GLN A 144 31.12 -6.05 4.76
C GLN A 144 32.49 -6.16 4.02
N ASP A 145 32.79 -5.14 3.24
CA ASP A 145 34.08 -4.99 2.55
C ASP A 145 34.55 -3.53 2.64
N GLY A 146 35.39 -3.28 3.62
CA GLY A 146 35.87 -1.95 3.97
C GLY A 146 34.73 -1.03 4.42
N ALA A 147 34.59 0.10 3.78
CA ALA A 147 33.54 1.09 4.04
C ALA A 147 32.22 0.80 3.27
N SER A 148 32.05 -0.39 2.72
CA SER A 148 30.88 -0.79 1.94
C SER A 148 30.36 -2.15 2.36
N TRP A 149 29.11 -2.41 1.98
CA TRP A 149 28.50 -3.74 2.00
C TRP A 149 28.33 -4.25 0.58
N VAL A 150 28.66 -5.51 0.34
CA VAL A 150 28.49 -6.18 -0.95
C VAL A 150 27.28 -7.08 -0.89
N LEU A 151 26.23 -6.72 -1.63
CA LEU A 151 24.97 -7.46 -1.67
C LEU A 151 24.99 -8.48 -2.81
N ASN A 152 24.57 -9.71 -2.49
CA ASN A 152 24.38 -10.80 -3.45
C ASN A 152 23.08 -11.54 -3.17
N GLY A 153 22.29 -11.82 -4.23
CA GLY A 153 21.01 -12.54 -4.12
C GLY A 153 19.95 -11.99 -5.05
N GLY A 154 18.69 -12.23 -4.69
CA GLY A 154 17.56 -11.74 -5.49
C GLY A 154 16.29 -11.70 -4.68
N LYS A 155 15.37 -10.83 -5.10
CA LYS A 155 14.07 -10.62 -4.50
C LYS A 155 13.00 -10.70 -5.58
N ILE A 156 11.78 -11.09 -5.20
CA ILE A 156 10.65 -11.21 -6.12
C ILE A 156 9.45 -10.40 -5.66
N TYR A 157 8.55 -10.14 -6.59
CA TYR A 157 7.31 -9.40 -6.36
C TYR A 157 7.57 -7.97 -5.85
N ILE A 158 8.59 -7.31 -6.40
CA ILE A 158 8.95 -5.96 -5.95
C ILE A 158 8.09 -4.92 -6.67
N THR A 159 7.10 -4.45 -5.94
CA THR A 159 6.17 -3.40 -6.35
C THR A 159 6.93 -2.10 -6.61
N PHE A 160 6.70 -1.46 -7.77
CA PHE A 160 7.44 -0.31 -8.28
C PHE A 160 8.93 -0.54 -8.54
N GLY A 161 9.43 -1.78 -8.50
CA GLY A 161 10.87 -2.07 -8.56
C GLY A 161 11.57 -1.58 -9.82
N SER A 162 10.90 -1.52 -10.98
CA SER A 162 11.46 -1.05 -12.25
C SER A 162 11.45 0.47 -12.42
N VAL A 163 10.66 1.20 -11.61
CA VAL A 163 10.53 2.66 -11.67
C VAL A 163 11.07 3.36 -10.42
N ALA A 164 11.50 2.59 -9.42
CA ALA A 164 12.07 3.12 -8.19
C ALA A 164 13.46 3.74 -8.41
N HIS A 165 13.74 4.84 -7.73
CA HIS A 165 15.06 5.43 -7.64
C HIS A 165 15.89 4.76 -6.53
N PHE A 166 15.23 4.46 -5.42
CA PHE A 166 15.81 3.79 -4.27
C PHE A 166 14.96 2.60 -3.85
N ILE A 167 15.63 1.55 -3.40
CA ILE A 167 14.98 0.36 -2.87
C ILE A 167 15.49 0.09 -1.46
N LEU A 168 14.57 -0.06 -0.49
CA LEU A 168 14.90 -0.58 0.83
C LEU A 168 15.05 -2.10 0.74
N VAL A 169 16.26 -2.59 0.87
CA VAL A 169 16.62 -4.01 0.74
C VAL A 169 16.92 -4.61 2.09
N PHE A 170 16.23 -5.69 2.43
CA PHE A 170 16.53 -6.50 3.61
C PHE A 170 17.46 -7.66 3.19
N ALA A 171 18.61 -7.78 3.85
CA ALA A 171 19.61 -8.79 3.57
C ALA A 171 20.23 -9.31 4.86
N ARG A 172 20.77 -10.53 4.81
CA ARG A 172 21.44 -11.16 5.93
C ARG A 172 22.89 -10.73 6.01
N THR A 173 23.28 -10.15 7.14
CA THR A 173 24.66 -9.70 7.42
C THR A 173 25.45 -10.66 8.32
N SER A 174 24.76 -11.61 8.99
CA SER A 174 25.44 -12.62 9.81
C SER A 174 24.88 -14.01 9.56
N GLU A 175 25.60 -15.05 9.99
CA GLU A 175 25.19 -16.46 9.87
C GLU A 175 24.08 -16.86 10.86
N GLY A 176 23.55 -15.91 11.63
CA GLY A 176 22.45 -16.11 12.57
C GLY A 176 21.20 -16.72 11.90
N LYS A 177 20.44 -17.51 12.64
CA LYS A 177 19.13 -18.04 12.19
C LYS A 177 17.98 -17.18 12.71
N GLY A 178 16.88 -17.20 11.95
CA GLY A 178 15.66 -16.48 12.34
C GLY A 178 15.75 -14.97 12.14
N ALA A 179 15.11 -14.22 13.02
CA ALA A 179 14.97 -12.77 12.92
C ALA A 179 16.27 -11.96 13.13
N ASN A 180 17.27 -12.56 13.82
CA ASN A 180 18.55 -11.92 14.07
C ASN A 180 19.47 -12.02 12.84
N GLY A 181 20.34 -11.03 12.68
CA GLY A 181 21.30 -11.00 11.57
C GLY A 181 20.74 -10.54 10.23
N ILE A 182 19.56 -9.89 10.23
CA ILE A 182 18.98 -9.20 9.07
C ILE A 182 19.24 -7.70 9.24
N SER A 183 19.80 -7.07 8.20
CA SER A 183 20.03 -5.63 8.11
C SER A 183 19.24 -5.04 6.94
N ALA A 184 19.01 -3.74 6.97
CA ALA A 184 18.28 -3.01 5.93
C ALA A 184 19.20 -1.98 5.28
N PHE A 185 19.15 -1.88 3.96
CA PHE A 185 19.99 -1.00 3.16
C PHE A 185 19.18 -0.19 2.17
N ILE A 186 19.47 1.09 2.02
CA ILE A 186 18.96 1.89 0.91
C ILE A 186 19.91 1.69 -0.27
N VAL A 187 19.39 1.09 -1.34
CA VAL A 187 20.13 0.81 -2.57
C VAL A 187 19.63 1.75 -3.67
N ASP A 188 20.54 2.52 -4.27
CA ASP A 188 20.27 3.26 -5.51
C ASP A 188 20.18 2.25 -6.66
N THR A 189 19.11 2.31 -7.44
CA THR A 189 18.85 1.38 -8.56
C THR A 189 19.87 1.52 -9.70
N LYS A 190 20.65 2.61 -9.72
CA LYS A 190 21.74 2.83 -10.68
C LYS A 190 23.08 2.21 -10.24
N THR A 191 23.14 1.61 -9.05
CA THR A 191 24.37 0.98 -8.55
C THR A 191 24.79 -0.17 -9.46
N PRO A 192 26.06 -0.25 -9.91
CA PRO A 192 26.54 -1.37 -10.71
C PRO A 192 26.26 -2.73 -10.04
N GLY A 193 25.84 -3.71 -10.83
CA GLY A 193 25.46 -5.04 -10.36
C GLY A 193 23.99 -5.16 -9.94
N PHE A 194 23.25 -4.05 -9.80
CA PHE A 194 21.81 -4.08 -9.64
C PHE A 194 21.13 -4.28 -11.00
N SER A 195 20.11 -5.13 -11.03
CA SER A 195 19.26 -5.31 -12.21
C SER A 195 17.85 -5.77 -11.81
N PHE A 196 16.91 -5.59 -12.71
CA PHE A 196 15.56 -6.14 -12.56
C PHE A 196 15.19 -7.01 -13.77
N GLY A 197 14.33 -7.98 -13.54
CA GLY A 197 13.87 -8.90 -14.57
C GLY A 197 12.61 -8.40 -15.29
N LYS A 198 11.99 -9.32 -16.02
CA LYS A 198 10.75 -9.04 -16.74
C LYS A 198 9.63 -8.74 -15.75
N GLU A 199 8.76 -7.80 -16.11
CA GLU A 199 7.56 -7.46 -15.34
C GLU A 199 6.61 -8.66 -15.20
N ASP A 200 6.11 -8.84 -13.97
CA ASP A 200 5.16 -9.91 -13.64
C ASP A 200 3.78 -9.63 -14.25
N ARG A 201 3.16 -10.69 -14.78
CA ARG A 201 1.78 -10.63 -15.28
C ARG A 201 0.81 -10.86 -14.13
N LYS A 202 0.13 -9.80 -13.70
CA LYS A 202 -0.73 -9.79 -12.52
C LYS A 202 -2.21 -9.98 -12.84
N MET A 203 -2.97 -10.43 -11.86
CA MET A 203 -4.43 -10.50 -11.90
C MET A 203 -5.05 -9.10 -11.89
N GLY A 204 -4.65 -8.26 -10.94
CA GLY A 204 -5.13 -6.90 -10.72
C GLY A 204 -3.98 -5.92 -10.47
N ILE A 205 -4.32 -4.68 -10.08
CA ILE A 205 -3.39 -3.56 -9.90
C ILE A 205 -2.39 -3.44 -11.06
N ARG A 206 -2.90 -3.57 -12.27
CA ARG A 206 -2.06 -3.72 -13.46
C ARG A 206 -1.26 -2.46 -13.80
N GLY A 207 -1.70 -1.29 -13.34
CA GLY A 207 -0.99 -0.03 -13.48
C GLY A 207 0.24 0.13 -12.57
N VAL A 208 0.52 -0.86 -11.70
CA VAL A 208 1.67 -0.85 -10.80
C VAL A 208 2.69 -1.86 -11.27
N PRO A 209 3.89 -1.46 -11.72
CA PRO A 209 4.92 -2.41 -12.15
C PRO A 209 5.38 -3.28 -10.98
N ASN A 210 5.62 -4.56 -11.26
CA ASN A 210 6.09 -5.54 -10.29
C ASN A 210 7.13 -6.43 -10.96
N VAL A 211 8.34 -6.50 -10.40
CA VAL A 211 9.48 -7.17 -11.01
C VAL A 211 10.30 -7.96 -9.99
N PRO A 212 10.96 -9.05 -10.41
CA PRO A 212 12.09 -9.58 -9.66
C PRO A 212 13.30 -8.64 -9.80
N ILE A 213 14.11 -8.55 -8.74
CA ILE A 213 15.36 -7.79 -8.73
C ILE A 213 16.51 -8.68 -8.32
N PHE A 214 17.70 -8.34 -8.82
CA PHE A 214 18.92 -9.13 -8.62
C PHE A 214 20.08 -8.26 -8.18
N PHE A 215 20.91 -8.82 -7.31
CA PHE A 215 22.14 -8.23 -6.79
C PHE A 215 23.30 -9.14 -7.14
N ASP A 216 24.20 -8.65 -7.99
CA ASP A 216 25.47 -9.29 -8.33
C ASP A 216 26.61 -8.38 -7.92
N ASN A 217 27.16 -8.65 -6.73
CA ASN A 217 28.22 -7.85 -6.12
C ASN A 217 27.88 -6.34 -6.02
N VAL A 218 26.63 -6.01 -5.70
CA VAL A 218 26.16 -4.62 -5.55
C VAL A 218 26.82 -4.00 -4.32
N ARG A 219 27.66 -2.97 -4.55
CA ARG A 219 28.37 -2.26 -3.49
C ARG A 219 27.54 -1.11 -2.96
N VAL A 220 27.18 -1.19 -1.70
CA VAL A 220 26.37 -0.19 -0.99
C VAL A 220 27.24 0.44 0.10
N PRO A 221 27.38 1.77 0.16
CA PRO A 221 28.08 2.45 1.23
C PRO A 221 27.56 2.08 2.62
N ALA A 222 28.44 1.98 3.61
CA ALA A 222 28.03 1.58 4.97
C ALA A 222 27.01 2.56 5.59
N GLU A 223 27.12 3.83 5.24
CA GLU A 223 26.18 4.88 5.66
C GLU A 223 24.75 4.72 5.11
N ASN A 224 24.53 3.84 4.13
CA ASN A 224 23.19 3.52 3.60
C ASN A 224 22.49 2.40 4.37
N MET A 225 23.13 1.82 5.38
CA MET A 225 22.47 0.88 6.29
C MET A 225 21.54 1.64 7.24
N ILE A 226 20.31 1.16 7.39
CA ILE A 226 19.29 1.77 8.25
C ILE A 226 19.22 1.01 9.58
N GLY A 227 19.44 1.75 10.66
CA GLY A 227 19.44 1.19 12.02
C GLY A 227 20.66 0.30 12.30
N PRO A 228 20.70 -0.38 13.46
CA PRO A 228 21.80 -1.23 13.84
C PRO A 228 21.89 -2.51 13.01
N GLU A 229 23.12 -2.96 12.75
CA GLU A 229 23.37 -4.23 12.07
C GLU A 229 22.65 -5.41 12.74
N GLY A 230 22.08 -6.29 11.94
CA GLY A 230 21.44 -7.52 12.38
C GLY A 230 20.07 -7.33 13.07
N GLN A 231 19.56 -6.11 13.18
CA GLN A 231 18.33 -5.80 13.91
C GLN A 231 17.15 -5.34 13.03
N ALA A 232 17.31 -5.33 11.72
CA ALA A 232 16.32 -4.78 10.80
C ALA A 232 15.00 -5.56 10.75
N PHE A 233 14.92 -6.77 11.31
CA PHE A 233 13.65 -7.48 11.40
C PHE A 233 12.62 -6.69 12.24
N LYS A 234 13.04 -6.09 13.36
CA LYS A 234 12.18 -5.22 14.17
C LYS A 234 11.75 -3.98 13.41
N THR A 235 12.70 -3.38 12.66
CA THR A 235 12.43 -2.27 11.75
C THR A 235 11.35 -2.64 10.74
N CYS A 236 11.48 -3.78 10.08
CA CYS A 236 10.51 -4.29 9.12
C CYS A 236 9.11 -4.43 9.74
N MET A 237 8.99 -5.03 10.92
CA MET A 237 7.71 -5.21 11.60
C MET A 237 7.07 -3.87 11.98
N ARG A 238 7.85 -2.91 12.49
CA ARG A 238 7.33 -1.58 12.84
C ARG A 238 6.80 -0.82 11.63
N ILE A 239 7.53 -0.85 10.51
CA ILE A 239 7.12 -0.20 9.27
C ILE A 239 5.84 -0.85 8.72
N LEU A 240 5.77 -2.19 8.75
CA LEU A 240 4.56 -2.93 8.36
C LEU A 240 3.35 -2.53 9.22
N ASP A 241 3.52 -2.42 10.54
CA ASP A 241 2.43 -2.02 11.43
C ASP A 241 1.87 -0.64 11.09
N LEU A 242 2.75 0.33 10.78
CA LEU A 242 2.35 1.68 10.36
C LEU A 242 1.71 1.70 8.96
N ASN A 243 2.09 0.76 8.08
CA ASN A 243 1.57 0.74 6.70
C ASN A 243 0.28 -0.08 6.55
N ARG A 244 -0.03 -1.05 7.42
CA ARG A 244 -1.25 -1.87 7.36
C ARG A 244 -2.55 -1.07 7.32
N PRO A 245 -2.74 0.01 8.10
CA PRO A 245 -3.93 0.86 7.98
C PRO A 245 -4.09 1.46 6.58
N THR A 246 -3.00 1.79 5.88
CA THR A 246 -3.09 2.33 4.51
C THR A 246 -3.60 1.29 3.51
N VAL A 247 -3.29 0.00 3.71
CA VAL A 247 -3.90 -1.11 2.94
C VAL A 247 -5.39 -1.22 3.28
N GLY A 248 -5.75 -1.08 4.55
CA GLY A 248 -7.15 -1.01 4.97
C GLY A 248 -7.91 0.13 4.28
N ALA A 249 -7.26 1.29 4.13
CA ALA A 249 -7.84 2.45 3.45
C ALA A 249 -8.09 2.21 1.96
N THR A 250 -7.13 1.60 1.23
CA THR A 250 -7.34 1.25 -0.18
C THR A 250 -8.47 0.23 -0.32
N ALA A 251 -8.55 -0.76 0.55
CA ALA A 251 -9.62 -1.76 0.56
C ALA A 251 -11.01 -1.13 0.82
N VAL A 252 -11.11 -0.22 1.80
CA VAL A 252 -12.36 0.52 2.09
C VAL A 252 -12.76 1.41 0.91
N GLY A 253 -11.81 2.11 0.30
CA GLY A 253 -12.04 2.93 -0.88
C GLY A 253 -12.57 2.11 -2.06
N LEU A 254 -11.92 0.99 -2.36
CA LEU A 254 -12.31 0.08 -3.44
C LEU A 254 -13.73 -0.49 -3.22
N ALA A 255 -14.04 -0.90 -1.98
CA ALA A 255 -15.37 -1.36 -1.62
C ALA A 255 -16.43 -0.24 -1.82
N GLN A 256 -16.11 0.99 -1.39
CA GLN A 256 -17.02 2.12 -1.58
C GLN A 256 -17.24 2.44 -3.06
N GLY A 257 -16.16 2.44 -3.88
CA GLY A 257 -16.28 2.63 -5.33
C GLY A 257 -17.18 1.59 -5.98
N ALA A 258 -17.06 0.32 -5.57
CA ALA A 258 -17.91 -0.77 -6.05
C ALA A 258 -19.39 -0.56 -5.66
N ILE A 259 -19.67 -0.07 -4.44
CA ILE A 259 -21.03 0.27 -3.98
C ILE A 259 -21.60 1.41 -4.80
N ASP A 260 -20.83 2.48 -5.01
CA ASP A 260 -21.28 3.69 -5.70
C ASP A 260 -21.71 3.36 -7.14
N VAL A 261 -20.87 2.63 -7.90
CA VAL A 261 -21.20 2.25 -9.28
C VAL A 261 -22.34 1.22 -9.34
N SER A 262 -22.43 0.29 -8.37
CA SER A 262 -23.52 -0.69 -8.32
C SER A 262 -24.84 -0.03 -8.00
N THR A 263 -24.85 0.97 -7.13
CA THR A 263 -26.05 1.74 -6.78
C THR A 263 -26.56 2.55 -7.97
N ALA A 264 -25.63 3.20 -8.71
CA ALA A 264 -26.00 3.93 -9.93
C ALA A 264 -26.58 2.99 -10.99
N TYR A 265 -25.88 1.87 -11.27
CA TYR A 265 -26.34 0.87 -12.23
C TYR A 265 -27.70 0.28 -11.86
N ALA A 266 -27.93 -0.05 -10.58
CA ALA A 266 -29.19 -0.63 -10.13
C ALA A 266 -30.39 0.30 -10.33
N ARG A 267 -30.19 1.62 -10.29
CA ARG A 267 -31.25 2.62 -10.56
C ARG A 267 -31.61 2.74 -12.04
N GLU A 268 -30.67 2.48 -12.92
CA GLU A 268 -30.83 2.65 -14.38
C GLU A 268 -31.21 1.35 -15.07
N ARG A 269 -30.69 0.22 -14.62
CA ARG A 269 -30.92 -1.08 -15.22
C ARG A 269 -32.32 -1.60 -14.96
N ASN A 270 -33.09 -1.84 -16.03
CA ASN A 270 -34.44 -2.35 -15.95
C ASN A 270 -34.53 -3.85 -16.27
N GLN A 271 -35.24 -4.60 -15.45
CA GLN A 271 -35.65 -5.97 -15.69
C GLN A 271 -37.08 -6.19 -15.15
N PHE A 272 -37.84 -7.06 -15.79
CA PHE A 272 -39.23 -7.33 -15.43
C PHE A 272 -40.09 -6.05 -15.36
N GLY A 273 -39.79 -5.06 -16.24
CA GLY A 273 -40.57 -3.82 -16.40
C GLY A 273 -40.25 -2.71 -15.39
N ARG A 274 -39.20 -2.85 -14.54
CA ARG A 274 -38.80 -1.85 -13.52
C ARG A 274 -37.31 -1.86 -13.23
N PRO A 275 -36.75 -0.80 -12.63
CA PRO A 275 -35.34 -0.77 -12.18
C PRO A 275 -35.04 -1.93 -11.23
N ILE A 276 -33.84 -2.51 -11.37
CA ILE A 276 -33.44 -3.61 -10.48
C ILE A 276 -33.29 -3.17 -9.03
N ALA A 277 -33.08 -1.88 -8.76
CA ALA A 277 -33.11 -1.28 -7.43
C ALA A 277 -34.43 -1.50 -6.65
N GLU A 278 -35.52 -1.82 -7.33
CA GLU A 278 -36.82 -2.07 -6.69
C GLU A 278 -36.97 -3.51 -6.19
N PHE A 279 -36.03 -4.42 -6.53
CA PHE A 279 -36.08 -5.79 -6.04
C PHE A 279 -35.37 -5.90 -4.68
N GLN A 280 -36.07 -6.49 -3.69
CA GLN A 280 -35.53 -6.64 -2.33
C GLN A 280 -34.16 -7.38 -2.29
N GLY A 281 -33.95 -8.39 -3.16
CA GLY A 281 -32.68 -9.08 -3.25
C GLY A 281 -31.50 -8.15 -3.56
N ILE A 282 -31.67 -7.19 -4.46
CA ILE A 282 -30.65 -6.17 -4.77
C ILE A 282 -30.51 -5.17 -3.62
N GLN A 283 -31.63 -4.74 -3.01
CA GLN A 283 -31.61 -3.82 -1.86
C GLN A 283 -30.84 -4.43 -0.68
N PHE A 284 -31.04 -5.72 -0.38
CA PHE A 284 -30.34 -6.41 0.70
C PHE A 284 -28.84 -6.54 0.41
N MET A 285 -28.46 -6.87 -0.83
CA MET A 285 -27.06 -6.91 -1.21
C MET A 285 -26.38 -5.54 -1.01
N LEU A 286 -26.97 -4.45 -1.52
CA LEU A 286 -26.44 -3.10 -1.37
C LEU A 286 -26.34 -2.67 0.10
N ALA A 287 -27.34 -3.01 0.92
CA ALA A 287 -27.34 -2.73 2.35
C ALA A 287 -26.21 -3.48 3.08
N ASP A 288 -26.03 -4.77 2.80
CA ASP A 288 -24.97 -5.58 3.39
C ASP A 288 -23.58 -5.09 2.99
N MET A 289 -23.39 -4.74 1.70
CA MET A 289 -22.15 -4.13 1.20
C MET A 289 -21.82 -2.84 1.95
N GLN A 290 -22.81 -1.94 2.11
CA GLN A 290 -22.63 -0.67 2.82
C GLN A 290 -22.31 -0.87 4.30
N MET A 291 -23.06 -1.75 5.00
CA MET A 291 -22.82 -2.01 6.43
C MET A 291 -21.42 -2.55 6.70
N GLN A 292 -20.96 -3.50 5.91
CA GLN A 292 -19.62 -4.08 6.08
C GLN A 292 -18.51 -3.07 5.77
N THR A 293 -18.68 -2.27 4.71
CA THR A 293 -17.73 -1.21 4.35
C THR A 293 -17.67 -0.13 5.43
N GLU A 294 -18.81 0.25 5.99
CA GLU A 294 -18.88 1.23 7.07
C GLU A 294 -18.21 0.72 8.36
N ALA A 295 -18.43 -0.55 8.72
CA ALA A 295 -17.75 -1.17 9.86
C ALA A 295 -16.22 -1.18 9.66
N ALA A 296 -15.74 -1.53 8.46
CA ALA A 296 -14.32 -1.48 8.14
C ALA A 296 -13.76 -0.05 8.24
N ARG A 297 -14.49 0.95 7.75
CA ARG A 297 -14.11 2.37 7.81
C ARG A 297 -14.03 2.88 9.25
N CYS A 298 -15.00 2.52 10.09
CA CYS A 298 -14.96 2.86 11.52
C CYS A 298 -13.70 2.28 12.21
N MET A 299 -13.39 1.02 11.94
CA MET A 299 -12.17 0.38 12.49
C MET A 299 -10.90 1.05 11.96
N LEU A 300 -10.86 1.42 10.69
CA LEU A 300 -9.73 2.11 10.05
C LEU A 300 -9.43 3.44 10.76
N TYR A 301 -10.41 4.34 10.83
CA TYR A 301 -10.18 5.65 11.41
C TYR A 301 -10.04 5.66 12.93
N ASP A 302 -10.52 4.64 13.62
CA ASP A 302 -10.19 4.41 15.02
C ASP A 302 -8.69 4.04 15.19
N CYS A 303 -8.18 3.17 14.30
CA CYS A 303 -6.76 2.79 14.30
C CYS A 303 -5.84 3.96 13.93
N THR A 304 -6.20 4.77 12.91
CA THR A 304 -5.35 5.91 12.52
C THR A 304 -5.22 6.93 13.65
N ARG A 305 -6.31 7.22 14.37
CA ARG A 305 -6.28 8.12 15.53
C ARG A 305 -5.39 7.63 16.67
N MET A 306 -5.26 6.31 16.89
CA MET A 306 -4.29 5.78 17.85
C MET A 306 -2.86 6.20 17.46
N ALA A 307 -2.49 6.05 16.20
CA ALA A 307 -1.18 6.45 15.72
C ALA A 307 -0.96 7.97 15.81
N ASP A 308 -1.96 8.78 15.42
CA ASP A 308 -1.91 10.23 15.41
C ASP A 308 -1.82 10.82 16.84
N ARG A 309 -2.22 10.04 17.86
CA ARG A 309 -2.07 10.37 19.28
C ARG A 309 -0.88 9.70 19.95
N GLU A 310 -0.07 8.99 19.17
CA GLU A 310 1.06 8.20 19.69
C GLU A 310 0.66 7.10 20.72
N GLU A 311 -0.56 6.59 20.60
CA GLU A 311 -1.09 5.49 21.42
C GLU A 311 -0.65 4.14 20.84
N TRP A 312 0.54 3.66 21.22
CA TRP A 312 1.17 2.49 20.59
C TRP A 312 0.80 1.15 21.22
N ASP A 313 0.22 1.15 22.43
CA ASP A 313 -0.22 -0.09 23.09
C ASP A 313 -1.36 -0.76 22.28
N GLY A 314 -1.19 -2.03 21.96
CA GLY A 314 -2.13 -2.77 21.11
C GLY A 314 -2.21 -2.33 19.64
N PHE A 315 -1.46 -1.31 19.19
CA PHE A 315 -1.54 -0.76 17.83
C PHE A 315 -1.28 -1.82 16.75
N SER A 316 -0.27 -2.69 16.93
CA SER A 316 0.05 -3.76 15.95
C SER A 316 -1.12 -4.72 15.73
N ALA A 317 -1.81 -5.11 16.81
CA ALA A 317 -3.01 -5.95 16.71
C ALA A 317 -4.16 -5.19 16.04
N LYS A 318 -4.39 -3.93 16.41
CA LYS A 318 -5.43 -3.08 15.80
C LYS A 318 -5.20 -2.87 14.31
N ALA A 319 -3.99 -2.54 13.89
CA ALA A 319 -3.60 -2.40 12.49
C ALA A 319 -3.80 -3.71 11.70
N SER A 320 -3.48 -4.85 12.33
CA SER A 320 -3.73 -6.17 11.76
C SER A 320 -5.23 -6.48 11.60
N MET A 321 -6.06 -6.11 12.59
CA MET A 321 -7.52 -6.24 12.51
C MET A 321 -8.08 -5.41 11.35
N VAL A 322 -7.66 -4.15 11.22
CA VAL A 322 -8.08 -3.25 10.13
C VAL A 322 -7.74 -3.84 8.77
N LYS A 323 -6.47 -4.21 8.55
CA LYS A 323 -6.03 -4.78 7.27
C LYS A 323 -6.79 -6.05 6.92
N CYS A 324 -6.95 -6.95 7.87
CA CYS A 324 -7.63 -8.23 7.66
C CYS A 324 -9.11 -8.04 7.35
N PHE A 325 -9.83 -7.29 8.18
CA PHE A 325 -11.26 -7.09 8.04
C PHE A 325 -11.62 -6.27 6.78
N ALA A 326 -10.91 -5.17 6.54
CA ALA A 326 -11.16 -4.32 5.38
C ALA A 326 -10.91 -5.05 4.06
N SER A 327 -9.82 -5.83 3.96
CA SER A 327 -9.52 -6.58 2.73
C SER A 327 -10.47 -7.76 2.49
N ASP A 328 -10.93 -8.46 3.54
CA ASP A 328 -11.97 -9.49 3.42
C ASP A 328 -13.31 -8.87 2.99
N THR A 329 -13.66 -7.71 3.55
CA THR A 329 -14.84 -6.92 3.17
C THR A 329 -14.76 -6.47 1.71
N ALA A 330 -13.64 -5.89 1.29
CA ALA A 330 -13.47 -5.43 -0.10
C ALA A 330 -13.63 -6.57 -1.10
N MET A 331 -13.05 -7.73 -0.83
CA MET A 331 -13.19 -8.91 -1.71
C MET A 331 -14.65 -9.35 -1.82
N LYS A 332 -15.39 -9.38 -0.71
CA LYS A 332 -16.81 -9.72 -0.72
C LYS A 332 -17.63 -8.68 -1.48
N VAL A 333 -17.48 -7.40 -1.15
CA VAL A 333 -18.23 -6.29 -1.73
C VAL A 333 -18.02 -6.18 -3.24
N THR A 334 -16.77 -6.29 -3.70
CA THR A 334 -16.47 -6.22 -5.14
C THR A 334 -17.00 -7.44 -5.90
N THR A 335 -17.05 -8.63 -5.27
CA THR A 335 -17.69 -9.82 -5.83
C THR A 335 -19.20 -9.63 -5.94
N ASP A 336 -19.86 -9.12 -4.90
CA ASP A 336 -21.28 -8.81 -4.90
C ASP A 336 -21.63 -7.73 -5.96
N ALA A 337 -20.75 -6.75 -6.17
CA ALA A 337 -20.88 -5.76 -7.22
C ALA A 337 -20.92 -6.39 -8.62
N VAL A 338 -20.01 -7.30 -8.93
CA VAL A 338 -20.04 -8.07 -10.19
C VAL A 338 -21.38 -8.82 -10.33
N GLN A 339 -21.87 -9.42 -9.25
CA GLN A 339 -23.15 -10.13 -9.25
C GLN A 339 -24.35 -9.21 -9.52
N ILE A 340 -24.38 -7.99 -8.95
CA ILE A 340 -25.44 -7.00 -9.19
C ILE A 340 -25.50 -6.58 -10.67
N PHE A 341 -24.33 -6.44 -11.32
CA PHE A 341 -24.23 -6.12 -12.74
C PHE A 341 -24.62 -7.30 -13.65
N GLY A 342 -24.62 -8.54 -13.13
CA GLY A 342 -24.90 -9.74 -13.91
C GLY A 342 -23.88 -9.94 -15.05
N GLY A 343 -24.36 -10.30 -16.25
CA GLY A 343 -23.46 -10.50 -17.40
C GLY A 343 -22.61 -9.27 -17.76
N ALA A 344 -23.12 -8.05 -17.58
CA ALA A 344 -22.38 -6.82 -17.79
C ALA A 344 -21.20 -6.68 -16.82
N GLY A 345 -21.34 -7.16 -15.58
CA GLY A 345 -20.26 -7.12 -14.58
C GLY A 345 -19.09 -8.07 -14.87
N TYR A 346 -19.28 -9.02 -15.76
CA TYR A 346 -18.24 -9.96 -16.21
C TYR A 346 -17.44 -9.42 -17.40
N MET A 347 -17.94 -8.33 -18.03
CA MET A 347 -17.30 -7.66 -19.16
C MET A 347 -16.49 -6.46 -18.69
N ARG A 348 -15.45 -6.09 -19.47
CA ARG A 348 -14.52 -4.98 -19.13
C ARG A 348 -15.11 -3.59 -19.38
N ASP A 349 -16.32 -3.49 -19.93
CA ASP A 349 -17.00 -2.21 -20.17
C ASP A 349 -17.37 -1.47 -18.89
N PHE A 350 -17.41 -2.19 -17.75
CA PHE A 350 -17.72 -1.67 -16.43
C PHE A 350 -16.58 -1.93 -15.43
N PRO A 351 -16.35 -1.05 -14.46
CA PRO A 351 -15.18 -1.14 -13.59
C PRO A 351 -15.25 -2.25 -12.53
N VAL A 352 -16.40 -2.90 -12.32
CA VAL A 352 -16.63 -3.82 -11.19
C VAL A 352 -15.76 -5.08 -11.25
N GLU A 353 -15.48 -5.60 -12.46
CA GLU A 353 -14.58 -6.76 -12.62
C GLU A 353 -13.15 -6.40 -12.26
N ARG A 354 -12.69 -5.17 -12.61
CA ARG A 354 -11.39 -4.64 -12.23
C ARG A 354 -11.30 -4.48 -10.72
N PHE A 355 -12.29 -3.90 -10.08
CA PHE A 355 -12.34 -3.77 -8.62
C PHE A 355 -12.23 -5.11 -7.91
N MET A 356 -12.90 -6.15 -8.42
CA MET A 356 -12.79 -7.51 -7.87
C MET A 356 -11.37 -8.09 -8.03
N ARG A 357 -10.72 -7.89 -9.19
CA ARG A 357 -9.35 -8.35 -9.42
C ARG A 357 -8.36 -7.62 -8.53
N ASP A 358 -8.52 -6.32 -8.39
CA ASP A 358 -7.67 -5.47 -7.56
C ASP A 358 -7.83 -5.80 -6.07
N ALA A 359 -9.06 -6.00 -5.59
CA ALA A 359 -9.33 -6.32 -4.19
C ALA A 359 -8.56 -7.55 -3.67
N LYS A 360 -8.26 -8.52 -4.54
CA LYS A 360 -7.63 -9.77 -4.12
C LYS A 360 -6.24 -9.60 -3.53
N ILE A 361 -5.45 -8.65 -4.02
CA ILE A 361 -4.08 -8.46 -3.53
C ILE A 361 -4.06 -7.99 -2.07
N ASN A 362 -5.07 -7.23 -1.64
CA ASN A 362 -5.16 -6.72 -0.28
C ASN A 362 -5.23 -7.82 0.79
N GLN A 363 -5.67 -9.02 0.44
CA GLN A 363 -5.65 -10.18 1.33
C GLN A 363 -4.28 -10.86 1.42
N ILE A 364 -3.35 -10.54 0.50
CA ILE A 364 -2.09 -11.28 0.29
C ILE A 364 -0.87 -10.48 0.70
N PHE A 365 -0.67 -9.28 0.14
CA PHE A 365 0.54 -8.49 0.37
C PHE A 365 0.59 -7.87 1.77
N GLU A 366 1.75 -7.39 2.18
CA GLU A 366 2.02 -6.81 3.51
C GLU A 366 1.66 -7.72 4.70
N GLY A 367 1.84 -9.02 4.48
CA GLY A 367 1.43 -10.10 5.36
C GLY A 367 0.03 -10.58 5.06
N THR A 368 -0.08 -11.86 4.69
CA THR A 368 -1.38 -12.47 4.36
C THR A 368 -2.38 -12.32 5.50
N ASN A 369 -3.67 -12.39 5.20
CA ASN A 369 -4.71 -12.32 6.24
C ASN A 369 -4.60 -13.45 7.28
N GLN A 370 -3.94 -14.57 6.94
CA GLN A 370 -3.57 -15.61 7.89
C GLN A 370 -2.50 -15.11 8.88
N ILE A 371 -1.48 -14.39 8.39
CA ILE A 371 -0.47 -13.78 9.25
C ILE A 371 -1.08 -12.69 10.14
N GLN A 372 -2.02 -11.88 9.62
CA GLN A 372 -2.73 -10.90 10.45
C GLN A 372 -3.48 -11.58 11.61
N ARG A 373 -4.17 -12.68 11.34
CA ARG A 373 -4.86 -13.45 12.38
C ARG A 373 -3.91 -14.01 13.43
N LEU A 374 -2.69 -14.42 13.05
CA LEU A 374 -1.66 -14.82 14.01
C LEU A 374 -1.19 -13.67 14.90
N VAL A 375 -1.01 -12.46 14.34
CA VAL A 375 -0.64 -11.26 15.11
C VAL A 375 -1.73 -10.93 16.13
N ILE A 376 -3.00 -10.92 15.71
CA ILE A 376 -4.16 -10.67 16.56
C ILE A 376 -4.24 -11.70 17.69
N ALA A 377 -4.17 -12.99 17.35
CA ALA A 377 -4.26 -14.07 18.32
C ALA A 377 -3.11 -14.04 19.34
N ARG A 378 -1.88 -13.74 18.93
CA ARG A 378 -0.74 -13.58 19.83
C ARG A 378 -0.95 -12.45 20.83
N HIS A 379 -1.46 -11.31 20.38
CA HIS A 379 -1.77 -10.20 21.28
C HIS A 379 -2.86 -10.59 22.31
N MET A 380 -3.92 -11.29 21.88
CA MET A 380 -4.98 -11.76 22.78
C MET A 380 -4.51 -12.78 23.83
N LEU A 381 -3.53 -13.60 23.48
CA LEU A 381 -3.08 -14.71 24.33
C LEU A 381 -1.88 -14.35 25.22
N HIS A 382 -1.08 -13.35 24.84
CA HIS A 382 0.21 -13.06 25.45
C HIS A 382 0.48 -11.55 25.68
N GLY A 383 -0.47 -10.68 25.30
CA GLY A 383 -0.41 -9.21 25.35
C GLY A 383 -0.84 -8.62 26.66
#